data_43429e369d46a430e43471148a4bede5
#
_entry.id   43429e369d46a430e43471148a4bede5
#
_cell.length_a   1.000
_cell.length_b   1.000
_cell.length_c   1.000
_cell.angle_alpha   90.00
_cell.angle_beta   90.00
_cell.angle_gamma   90.00
#
_symmetry.space_group_name_H-M   'P 1'
#
loop_
_entity.id
_entity.type
_entity.pdbx_description
1 polymer ?
#
loop_
_entity_poly.entity_id
_entity_poly.type
_entity_poly.pdbx_seq_one_letter_code
_entity_poly.pdbx_strand_id
1 'polypeptide(L)'
;MEITGKIIAVLPANSGTSARTGNPWMSQTYVIETQGQYPKKLAFDVFGEERIKQFNIKQGEELTVRFDIDAHEYQGRYFNQIRAFNVEKSGQQTTQQPTPQPTDNVANTQAQQQAPQQQNMFNTGVQNAAPYQPTQQQQADPNDLPF
;
A
#
# COMPACT_ATOMS: atom_id res chain seq x y z
N MET A 1 10.24 -12.78 5.11
CA MET A 1 9.31 -11.97 5.94
C MET A 1 8.65 -10.90 5.08
N GLU A 2 7.51 -10.35 5.50
CA GLU A 2 6.86 -9.27 4.76
C GLU A 2 6.28 -8.21 5.70
N ILE A 3 6.19 -6.98 5.22
CA ILE A 3 5.58 -5.86 5.90
C ILE A 3 4.79 -5.02 4.91
N THR A 4 3.59 -4.61 5.30
CA THR A 4 2.75 -3.70 4.53
C THR A 4 2.63 -2.37 5.26
N GLY A 5 2.79 -1.29 4.54
CA GLY A 5 2.70 0.04 5.11
C GLY A 5 2.98 1.14 4.09
N LYS A 6 3.15 2.34 4.59
CA LYS A 6 3.43 3.55 3.83
C LYS A 6 4.91 3.92 3.92
N ILE A 7 5.51 4.27 2.80
CA ILE A 7 6.88 4.80 2.78
C ILE A 7 6.88 6.22 3.33
N ILE A 8 7.55 6.39 4.46
CA ILE A 8 7.66 7.69 5.13
C ILE A 8 8.96 8.43 4.82
N ALA A 9 10.00 7.69 4.42
CA ALA A 9 11.27 8.30 4.04
C ALA A 9 11.98 7.48 2.95
N VAL A 10 12.65 8.17 2.07
CA VAL A 10 13.56 7.64 1.05
C VAL A 10 14.91 8.31 1.27
N LEU A 11 15.90 7.53 1.66
CA LEU A 11 17.25 8.05 1.91
C LEU A 11 18.03 8.15 0.61
N PRO A 12 19.10 8.97 0.57
CA PRO A 12 19.98 9.02 -0.58
C PRO A 12 20.58 7.65 -0.88
N ALA A 13 20.73 7.34 -2.17
CA ALA A 13 21.39 6.12 -2.58
C ALA A 13 22.89 6.18 -2.28
N ASN A 14 23.44 5.10 -1.75
CA ASN A 14 24.85 4.89 -1.56
C ASN A 14 25.39 4.04 -2.71
N SER A 15 26.50 4.46 -3.29
CA SER A 15 27.15 3.73 -4.35
C SER A 15 28.66 3.65 -4.11
N GLY A 16 29.28 2.63 -4.63
CA GLY A 16 30.71 2.45 -4.51
C GLY A 16 31.20 1.34 -5.42
N THR A 17 32.50 1.05 -5.33
CA THR A 17 33.13 -0.08 -6.01
C THR A 17 33.57 -1.09 -4.96
N SER A 18 33.22 -2.36 -5.18
CA SER A 18 33.65 -3.42 -4.29
C SER A 18 35.17 -3.60 -4.36
N ALA A 19 35.84 -3.44 -3.24
CA ALA A 19 37.30 -3.67 -3.15
C ALA A 19 37.67 -5.13 -3.45
N ARG A 20 36.73 -6.06 -3.25
CA ARG A 20 36.97 -7.49 -3.44
C ARG A 20 36.74 -7.95 -4.88
N THR A 21 35.74 -7.39 -5.58
CA THR A 21 35.37 -7.83 -6.93
C THR A 21 35.60 -6.77 -8.01
N GLY A 22 35.88 -5.52 -7.64
CA GLY A 22 35.97 -4.40 -8.57
C GLY A 22 34.65 -3.97 -9.21
N ASN A 23 33.56 -4.61 -8.85
CA ASN A 23 32.24 -4.31 -9.42
C ASN A 23 31.57 -3.12 -8.72
N PRO A 24 30.89 -2.25 -9.47
CA PRO A 24 30.11 -1.18 -8.87
C PRO A 24 28.90 -1.78 -8.11
N TRP A 25 28.61 -1.19 -6.99
CA TRP A 25 27.43 -1.54 -6.21
C TRP A 25 26.63 -0.28 -5.86
N MET A 26 25.34 -0.44 -5.71
CA MET A 26 24.44 0.60 -5.25
C MET A 26 23.45 0.02 -4.24
N SER A 27 23.20 0.77 -3.20
CA SER A 27 22.16 0.46 -2.22
C SER A 27 21.39 1.71 -1.85
N GLN A 28 20.13 1.54 -1.53
CA GLN A 28 19.28 2.64 -1.06
C GLN A 28 18.43 2.18 0.11
N THR A 29 18.37 3.00 1.15
CA THR A 29 17.60 2.74 2.36
C THR A 29 16.26 3.44 2.30
N TYR A 30 15.22 2.72 2.66
CA TYR A 30 13.85 3.20 2.73
C TYR A 30 13.28 2.96 4.12
N VAL A 31 12.35 3.79 4.53
CA VAL A 31 11.63 3.60 5.80
C VAL A 31 10.15 3.44 5.53
N ILE A 32 9.60 2.31 5.93
CA ILE A 32 8.17 2.00 5.87
C ILE A 32 7.55 2.08 7.26
N GLU A 33 6.34 2.60 7.34
CA GLU A 33 5.54 2.66 8.56
C GLU A 33 4.27 1.85 8.38
N THR A 34 4.03 0.91 9.31
CA THR A 34 2.80 0.11 9.31
C THR A 34 1.60 0.97 9.66
N GLN A 35 0.46 0.68 9.05
CA GLN A 35 -0.80 1.30 9.39
C GLN A 35 -1.46 0.53 10.53
N GLY A 36 -2.04 1.23 11.50
CA GLY A 36 -2.73 0.62 12.62
C GLY A 36 -2.73 1.51 13.86
N GLN A 37 -3.29 1.00 14.92
CA GLN A 37 -3.37 1.70 16.21
C GLN A 37 -1.98 2.00 16.80
N TYR A 38 -1.02 1.11 16.54
CA TYR A 38 0.37 1.27 16.98
C TYR A 38 1.32 1.17 15.78
N PRO A 39 1.56 2.28 15.06
CA PRO A 39 2.41 2.25 13.88
C PRO A 39 3.86 1.91 14.25
N LYS A 40 4.44 0.99 13.50
CA LYS A 40 5.84 0.59 13.63
C LYS A 40 6.61 0.99 12.40
N LYS A 41 7.85 1.41 12.59
CA LYS A 41 8.76 1.80 11.52
C LYS A 41 9.79 0.70 11.29
N LEU A 42 10.05 0.42 10.02
CA LEU A 42 11.09 -0.50 9.59
C LEU A 42 11.95 0.21 8.54
N ALA A 43 13.25 0.25 8.79
CA ALA A 43 14.22 0.65 7.77
C ALA A 43 14.72 -0.60 7.04
N PHE A 44 14.74 -0.56 5.72
CA PHE A 44 15.21 -1.66 4.89
C PHE A 44 16.05 -1.16 3.72
N ASP A 45 16.96 -2.00 3.27
CA ASP A 45 17.86 -1.70 2.17
C ASP A 45 17.44 -2.45 0.90
N VAL A 46 17.53 -1.77 -0.22
CA VAL A 46 17.44 -2.38 -1.55
C VAL A 46 18.83 -2.34 -2.18
N PHE A 47 19.35 -3.50 -2.54
CA PHE A 47 20.65 -3.66 -3.19
C PHE A 47 20.50 -3.87 -4.69
N GLY A 48 21.35 -3.19 -5.43
CA GLY A 48 21.43 -3.24 -6.89
C GLY A 48 20.67 -2.11 -7.55
N GLU A 49 21.35 -1.42 -8.46
CA GLU A 49 20.80 -0.29 -9.21
C GLU A 49 19.55 -0.69 -9.99
N GLU A 50 19.53 -1.87 -10.60
CA GLU A 50 18.41 -2.37 -11.37
C GLU A 50 17.16 -2.56 -10.50
N ARG A 51 17.33 -3.13 -9.29
CA ARG A 51 16.23 -3.32 -8.34
C ARG A 51 15.69 -1.99 -7.81
N ILE A 52 16.57 -1.05 -7.52
CA ILE A 52 16.20 0.29 -7.07
C ILE A 52 15.35 0.98 -8.14
N LYS A 53 15.75 0.88 -9.41
CA LYS A 53 15.00 1.41 -10.55
C LYS A 53 13.69 0.66 -10.81
N GLN A 54 13.72 -0.68 -10.71
CA GLN A 54 12.55 -1.53 -10.93
C GLN A 54 11.47 -1.28 -9.89
N PHE A 55 11.85 -1.22 -8.61
CA PHE A 55 10.90 -0.97 -7.54
C PHE A 55 10.40 0.48 -7.53
N ASN A 56 11.24 1.41 -7.95
CA ASN A 56 10.90 2.84 -8.07
C ASN A 56 10.04 3.33 -6.90
N ILE A 57 10.54 3.10 -5.69
CA ILE A 57 9.84 3.39 -4.44
C ILE A 57 9.88 4.88 -4.19
N LYS A 58 8.70 5.48 -3.97
CA LYS A 58 8.56 6.89 -3.66
C LYS A 58 8.00 7.10 -2.27
N GLN A 59 8.35 8.22 -1.67
CA GLN A 59 7.77 8.63 -0.41
C GLN A 59 6.27 8.82 -0.55
N GLY A 60 5.51 8.29 0.40
CA GLY A 60 4.05 8.37 0.43
C GLY A 60 3.33 7.19 -0.24
N GLU A 61 4.04 6.30 -0.93
CA GLU A 61 3.45 5.10 -1.52
C GLU A 61 3.15 4.03 -0.46
N GLU A 62 2.06 3.30 -0.67
CA GLU A 62 1.73 2.11 0.12
C GLU A 62 2.25 0.87 -0.59
N LEU A 63 3.04 0.11 0.12
CA LEU A 63 3.75 -1.05 -0.42
C LEU A 63 3.64 -2.23 0.53
N THR A 64 3.74 -3.43 -0.05
CA THR A 64 4.09 -4.65 0.66
C THR A 64 5.52 -5.01 0.30
N VAL A 65 6.39 -5.02 1.28
CA VAL A 65 7.83 -5.30 1.11
C VAL A 65 8.12 -6.68 1.67
N ARG A 66 8.71 -7.55 0.84
CA ARG A 66 9.27 -8.82 1.28
C ARG A 66 10.77 -8.68 1.51
N PHE A 67 11.21 -9.12 2.67
CA PHE A 67 12.59 -8.91 3.11
C PHE A 67 13.12 -10.09 3.90
N ASP A 68 14.45 -10.16 3.93
CA ASP A 68 15.21 -11.03 4.79
C ASP A 68 15.97 -10.22 5.83
N ILE A 69 16.21 -10.82 6.98
CA ILE A 69 17.02 -10.25 8.04
C ILE A 69 18.29 -11.05 8.12
N ASP A 70 19.42 -10.37 8.03
CA ASP A 70 20.75 -10.93 8.22
C ASP A 70 21.48 -10.17 9.33
N ALA A 71 22.34 -10.85 10.04
CA ALA A 71 23.16 -10.23 11.07
C ALA A 71 24.63 -10.33 10.68
N HIS A 72 25.32 -9.21 10.74
CA HIS A 72 26.78 -9.18 10.54
C HIS A 72 27.47 -8.69 11.81
N GLU A 73 28.61 -9.28 12.06
CA GLU A 73 29.47 -8.90 13.16
C GLU A 73 30.45 -7.81 12.72
N TYR A 74 30.54 -6.77 13.54
CA TYR A 74 31.55 -5.73 13.39
C TYR A 74 32.06 -5.33 14.76
N GLN A 75 33.35 -5.46 14.99
CA GLN A 75 34.02 -5.14 16.27
C GLN A 75 33.35 -5.79 17.50
N GLY A 76 32.98 -7.06 17.41
CA GLY A 76 32.36 -7.81 18.51
C GLY A 76 30.88 -7.44 18.77
N ARG A 77 30.25 -6.69 17.85
CA ARG A 77 28.82 -6.35 17.90
C ARG A 77 28.12 -6.90 16.68
N TYR A 78 26.88 -7.35 16.88
CA TYR A 78 26.01 -7.81 15.82
C TYR A 78 25.04 -6.71 15.39
N PHE A 79 24.95 -6.47 14.10
CA PHE A 79 24.03 -5.50 13.51
C PHE A 79 23.08 -6.23 12.57
N ASN A 80 21.79 -6.03 12.78
CA ASN A 80 20.78 -6.55 11.89
C ASN A 80 20.70 -5.71 10.63
N GLN A 81 20.73 -6.36 9.49
CA GLN A 81 20.50 -5.75 8.19
C GLN A 81 19.26 -6.34 7.57
N ILE A 82 18.35 -5.49 7.16
CA ILE A 82 17.08 -5.87 6.55
C ILE A 82 17.18 -5.58 5.07
N ARG A 83 17.11 -6.62 4.25
CA ARG A 83 17.26 -6.53 2.80
C ARG A 83 15.96 -6.88 2.11
N ALA A 84 15.41 -5.93 1.35
CA ALA A 84 14.24 -6.21 0.53
C ALA A 84 14.65 -6.93 -0.76
N PHE A 85 13.94 -8.01 -1.06
CA PHE A 85 14.11 -8.76 -2.30
C PHE A 85 12.91 -8.67 -3.23
N ASN A 86 11.74 -8.27 -2.72
CA ASN A 86 10.54 -8.03 -3.52
C ASN A 86 9.71 -6.90 -2.94
N VAL A 87 9.07 -6.12 -3.82
CA VAL A 87 8.19 -5.01 -3.46
C VAL A 87 6.95 -5.05 -4.34
N GLU A 88 5.78 -5.08 -3.70
CA GLU A 88 4.49 -5.04 -4.36
C GLU A 88 3.80 -3.72 -4.01
N LYS A 89 3.36 -2.96 -5.01
CA LYS A 89 2.67 -1.69 -4.81
C LYS A 89 1.17 -1.94 -4.58
N SER A 90 0.63 -1.49 -3.46
CA SER A 90 -0.79 -1.63 -3.09
C SER A 90 -1.76 -0.80 -3.94
N GLY A 91 -1.35 -0.35 -5.10
CA GLY A 91 -2.20 0.42 -6.03
C GLY A 91 -2.21 -0.12 -7.45
N GLN A 92 -1.39 -1.11 -7.76
CA GLN A 92 -1.45 -1.86 -9.00
C GLN A 92 -2.08 -3.23 -8.72
N GLN A 93 -3.41 -3.25 -8.66
CA GLN A 93 -4.10 -4.44 -9.12
C GLN A 93 -3.65 -4.61 -10.57
N THR A 94 -2.75 -5.54 -10.80
CA THR A 94 -2.63 -6.18 -12.09
C THR A 94 -3.98 -6.85 -12.31
N THR A 95 -4.88 -6.14 -12.94
CA THR A 95 -5.97 -6.74 -13.67
C THR A 95 -5.28 -7.59 -14.72
N GLN A 96 -5.02 -8.86 -14.40
CA GLN A 96 -4.95 -9.87 -15.42
C GLN A 96 -6.34 -9.88 -16.03
N GLN A 97 -6.47 -9.09 -17.06
CA GLN A 97 -7.58 -9.14 -17.96
C GLN A 97 -7.56 -10.56 -18.53
N PRO A 98 -8.58 -11.40 -18.24
CA PRO A 98 -8.69 -12.63 -18.96
C PRO A 98 -8.93 -12.26 -20.41
N THR A 99 -8.01 -12.62 -21.24
CA THR A 99 -8.12 -12.55 -22.70
C THR A 99 -9.45 -13.20 -23.08
N PRO A 100 -10.40 -12.50 -23.72
CA PRO A 100 -11.54 -13.17 -24.28
C PRO A 100 -11.04 -14.00 -25.46
N GLN A 101 -11.09 -15.29 -25.28
CA GLN A 101 -10.93 -16.25 -26.35
C GLN A 101 -12.04 -16.01 -27.38
N PRO A 102 -11.75 -15.86 -28.67
CA PRO A 102 -12.80 -15.77 -29.66
C PRO A 102 -13.39 -17.15 -29.83
N THR A 103 -14.57 -17.36 -29.32
CA THR A 103 -15.42 -18.45 -29.76
C THR A 103 -16.27 -17.93 -30.89
N ASP A 104 -15.86 -18.25 -32.10
CA ASP A 104 -16.76 -18.33 -33.22
C ASP A 104 -17.88 -19.31 -32.88
N ASN A 105 -19.09 -18.81 -32.85
CA ASN A 105 -20.25 -19.62 -33.16
C ASN A 105 -21.38 -18.74 -33.69
N VAL A 106 -21.51 -18.87 -35.00
CA VAL A 106 -22.63 -18.50 -35.83
C VAL A 106 -23.86 -19.31 -35.41
N ALA A 107 -24.97 -18.63 -35.20
CA ALA A 107 -26.33 -19.02 -35.61
C ALA A 107 -27.34 -18.16 -34.87
N ASN A 108 -27.84 -17.15 -35.55
CA ASN A 108 -29.18 -17.08 -36.05
C ASN A 108 -30.27 -17.64 -35.13
N THR A 109 -31.13 -16.77 -34.58
CA THR A 109 -32.57 -16.84 -34.77
C THR A 109 -33.25 -15.69 -34.00
N GLN A 110 -34.07 -15.00 -34.77
CA GLN A 110 -35.09 -14.02 -34.38
C GLN A 110 -36.02 -14.50 -33.26
N ALA A 111 -36.39 -13.58 -32.42
CA ALA A 111 -37.75 -13.37 -31.89
C ALA A 111 -37.67 -12.19 -30.89
N GLN A 112 -38.06 -11.06 -31.27
CA GLN A 112 -39.35 -10.37 -31.09
C GLN A 112 -39.90 -10.49 -29.65
N GLN A 113 -40.05 -9.24 -29.14
CA GLN A 113 -41.20 -8.74 -28.37
C GLN A 113 -41.09 -8.65 -26.86
N GLN A 114 -41.25 -7.39 -26.51
CA GLN A 114 -42.10 -6.82 -25.48
C GLN A 114 -41.46 -6.56 -24.13
N ALA A 115 -41.24 -5.26 -23.96
CA ALA A 115 -41.22 -4.62 -22.67
C ALA A 115 -42.64 -4.57 -22.10
N PRO A 116 -42.82 -4.73 -20.81
CA PRO A 116 -43.86 -4.02 -20.09
C PRO A 116 -43.29 -2.94 -19.22
N GLN A 117 -43.70 -1.73 -19.52
CA GLN A 117 -43.73 -0.66 -18.58
C GLN A 117 -44.56 -1.08 -17.36
N GLN A 118 -44.00 -0.90 -16.19
CA GLN A 118 -44.86 -0.61 -15.03
C GLN A 118 -44.22 0.53 -14.26
N GLN A 119 -44.86 1.64 -14.45
CA GLN A 119 -44.94 2.72 -13.50
C GLN A 119 -45.41 2.17 -12.16
N ASN A 120 -44.72 2.48 -11.11
CA ASN A 120 -45.33 2.61 -9.82
C ASN A 120 -44.78 3.86 -9.15
N MET A 121 -45.56 4.90 -9.33
CA MET A 121 -45.68 5.99 -8.39
C MET A 121 -46.20 5.42 -7.07
N PHE A 122 -45.44 5.56 -6.02
CA PHE A 122 -46.01 5.79 -4.72
C PHE A 122 -45.22 6.87 -4.01
N ASN A 123 -45.73 8.02 -4.16
CA ASN A 123 -45.63 9.13 -3.26
C ASN A 123 -46.23 8.72 -1.92
N THR A 124 -45.46 8.69 -0.86
CA THR A 124 -45.99 8.95 0.46
C THR A 124 -44.94 9.67 1.26
N GLY A 125 -45.13 10.94 1.42
CA GLY A 125 -44.43 11.76 2.35
C GLY A 125 -44.60 11.24 3.78
N VAL A 126 -43.54 11.15 4.48
CA VAL A 126 -43.55 11.31 5.93
C VAL A 126 -42.41 12.27 6.26
N GLN A 127 -42.83 13.49 6.46
CA GLN A 127 -42.09 14.45 7.24
C GLN A 127 -41.95 13.91 8.66
N ASN A 128 -40.76 13.70 9.11
CA ASN A 128 -40.39 13.89 10.50
C ASN A 128 -38.89 14.12 10.58
N ALA A 129 -38.51 15.34 10.34
CA ALA A 129 -37.22 15.85 10.76
C ALA A 129 -37.32 16.20 12.24
N ALA A 130 -36.78 15.36 13.08
CA ALA A 130 -36.50 15.74 14.45
C ALA A 130 -35.24 16.63 14.44
N PRO A 131 -35.26 17.80 15.06
CA PRO A 131 -34.10 18.64 15.15
C PRO A 131 -33.10 18.03 16.11
N TYR A 132 -31.89 17.76 15.63
CA TYR A 132 -30.76 17.47 16.48
C TYR A 132 -30.42 18.70 17.32
N GLN A 133 -30.57 18.60 18.60
CA GLN A 133 -30.02 19.56 19.52
C GLN A 133 -28.49 19.28 19.62
N PRO A 134 -27.65 20.28 19.46
CA PRO A 134 -26.23 20.13 19.76
C PRO A 134 -26.07 20.01 21.27
N THR A 135 -25.62 18.87 21.71
CA THR A 135 -25.14 18.66 23.08
C THR A 135 -23.93 19.55 23.28
N GLN A 136 -24.04 20.42 24.26
CA GLN A 136 -22.96 21.30 24.68
C GLN A 136 -21.72 20.47 25.00
N GLN A 137 -20.62 20.80 24.34
CA GLN A 137 -19.29 20.38 24.72
C GLN A 137 -19.01 20.87 26.12
N GLN A 138 -18.89 19.94 27.05
CA GLN A 138 -18.18 20.20 28.29
C GLN A 138 -16.74 20.48 27.93
N GLN A 139 -16.33 21.69 28.12
CA GLN A 139 -14.95 22.10 28.19
C GLN A 139 -14.26 21.26 29.26
N ALA A 140 -13.37 20.38 28.79
CA ALA A 140 -12.43 19.74 29.68
C ALA A 140 -11.40 20.81 30.13
N ASP A 141 -11.32 20.98 31.41
CA ASP A 141 -10.40 21.86 32.09
C ASP A 141 -8.94 21.48 31.74
N PRO A 142 -8.09 22.38 31.29
CA PRO A 142 -6.72 22.05 30.91
C PRO A 142 -5.79 21.75 32.08
N ASN A 143 -6.33 21.60 33.29
CA ASN A 143 -5.55 21.43 34.51
C ASN A 143 -5.69 20.05 35.15
N ASP A 144 -6.34 19.09 34.49
CA ASP A 144 -6.47 17.71 34.97
C ASP A 144 -5.57 16.79 34.16
N LEU A 145 -4.27 16.93 34.36
CA LEU A 145 -3.27 15.96 33.93
C LEU A 145 -2.97 15.04 35.08
N PRO A 146 -3.29 13.74 35.00
CA PRO A 146 -2.84 12.78 36.00
C PRO A 146 -1.36 12.49 35.78
N PHE A 147 -0.55 13.06 36.57
CA PHE A 147 0.81 12.62 36.81
C PHE A 147 0.88 11.89 38.13
#